data_fa71bb958b7c9f8585ddacb6e54a5abe
#
_entry.id   fa71bb958b7c9f8585ddacb6e54a5abe
#
_cell.length_a   1.000
_cell.length_b   1.000
_cell.length_c   1.000
_cell.angle_alpha   90.00
_cell.angle_beta   90.00
_cell.angle_gamma   90.00
#
_symmetry.space_group_name_H-M   'P 1'
#
loop_
_entity.id
_entity.type
_entity.pdbx_description
1 polymer ?
#
loop_
_entity_poly.entity_id
_entity_poly.type
_entity_poly.pdbx_seq_one_letter_code
_entity_poly.pdbx_strand_id
1 'polypeptide(L)'
;MRQRAFTGPLSLAGNAELLSIESLEEHARRLAALLSVSRPGLRRGLGRAHLHQLNGHMRALRRIYVALAEDATQEAMSPAAEWLLDNFHIVSAAARDIHHDLPASFFRRLPRVAADEFAGVPRIYALALELIGSSAGRLDAQRLQRFITAFQSISPLTIGELWAWPSALKLALLDHLRARGDVLASTRLHRLAADRLVATLETSAARVHEWPAEVPHSLVTRLLQHARALGTGATRLHQQLEEALEARGQTIEDAIRGEAQHQAAEQATMANLIGSLRLISTFDWSEFFESVSLVEEVLQRDPAGVYGRMDFRSRDRYRHAVEELAVPTGEGQLLLALKSVERARQAHVRDPDARAAHVGYHLIGGGRRQFERSVAWRPTTKQRARRL
;
A
#
# COMPACT_ATOMS: atom_id res chain seq x y z
N MET A 1 -15.69 23.37 2.28
CA MET A 1 -15.59 21.96 2.68
C MET A 1 -14.11 21.60 2.71
N ARG A 2 -13.48 21.59 3.89
CA ARG A 2 -12.07 21.21 4.04
C ARG A 2 -11.93 19.72 3.68
N GLN A 3 -11.15 19.41 2.64
CA GLN A 3 -10.68 18.06 2.37
C GLN A 3 -9.94 17.59 3.62
N ARG A 4 -10.54 16.65 4.37
CA ARG A 4 -9.78 15.87 5.35
C ARG A 4 -8.73 15.12 4.54
N ALA A 5 -7.46 15.46 4.72
CA ALA A 5 -6.38 14.57 4.34
C ALA A 5 -6.72 13.23 5.00
N PHE A 6 -6.68 12.16 4.21
CA PHE A 6 -6.92 10.81 4.72
C PHE A 6 -5.75 10.47 5.66
N THR A 7 -5.92 10.78 6.92
CA THR A 7 -5.12 10.24 8.01
C THR A 7 -5.91 9.04 8.54
N GLY A 8 -5.98 7.97 7.76
CA GLY A 8 -6.38 6.67 8.29
C GLY A 8 -5.42 6.30 9.43
N PRO A 9 -5.84 5.50 10.40
CA PRO A 9 -4.97 5.10 11.46
C PRO A 9 -3.85 4.27 10.85
N LEU A 10 -2.73 4.95 10.56
CA LEU A 10 -1.45 4.29 10.35
C LEU A 10 -1.07 3.71 11.71
N SER A 11 -1.62 2.54 12.03
CA SER A 11 -1.26 1.76 13.21
C SER A 11 0.17 1.22 13.12
N LEU A 12 1.10 2.05 12.65
CA LEU A 12 2.54 1.81 12.77
C LEU A 12 3.15 2.60 13.95
N ALA A 13 2.32 3.21 14.79
CA ALA A 13 2.77 3.85 16.03
C ALA A 13 3.10 2.87 17.17
N GLY A 14 2.82 1.58 16.99
CA GLY A 14 3.29 0.49 17.85
C GLY A 14 4.13 -0.48 17.01
N ASN A 15 5.04 -1.22 17.61
CA ASN A 15 5.77 -2.32 16.99
C ASN A 15 4.78 -3.19 16.20
N ALA A 16 4.67 -2.98 14.88
CA ALA A 16 3.84 -3.80 14.03
C ALA A 16 4.48 -5.18 14.03
N GLU A 17 3.93 -6.10 14.80
CA GLU A 17 4.37 -7.50 14.77
C GLU A 17 4.08 -8.07 13.39
N LEU A 18 5.08 -8.72 12.84
CA LEU A 18 4.94 -9.46 11.60
C LEU A 18 3.98 -10.64 11.85
N LEU A 19 2.73 -10.52 11.39
CA LEU A 19 1.77 -11.61 11.53
C LEU A 19 2.27 -12.90 10.87
N SER A 20 1.97 -14.05 11.47
CA SER A 20 2.14 -15.36 10.81
C SER A 20 1.24 -15.43 9.55
N ILE A 21 1.50 -16.38 8.67
CA ILE A 21 0.68 -16.55 7.45
C ILE A 21 -0.78 -16.86 7.83
N GLU A 22 -1.00 -17.71 8.82
CA GLU A 22 -2.33 -18.11 9.30
C GLU A 22 -3.08 -16.92 9.90
N SER A 23 -2.41 -16.11 10.72
CA SER A 23 -2.97 -14.89 11.31
C SER A 23 -3.28 -13.84 10.23
N LEU A 24 -2.45 -13.76 9.20
CA LEU A 24 -2.63 -12.86 8.06
C LEU A 24 -3.86 -13.26 7.21
N GLU A 25 -4.07 -14.56 6.98
CA GLU A 25 -5.27 -15.06 6.30
C GLU A 25 -6.54 -14.77 7.08
N GLU A 26 -6.51 -14.99 8.40
CA GLU A 26 -7.66 -14.70 9.26
C GLU A 26 -7.96 -13.19 9.27
N HIS A 27 -6.92 -12.36 9.30
CA HIS A 27 -7.06 -10.91 9.15
C HIS A 27 -7.69 -10.54 7.80
N ALA A 28 -7.26 -11.16 6.69
CA ALA A 28 -7.84 -10.95 5.37
C ALA A 28 -9.33 -11.33 5.31
N ARG A 29 -9.73 -12.46 5.91
CA ARG A 29 -11.15 -12.87 5.98
C ARG A 29 -11.99 -11.88 6.79
N ARG A 30 -11.48 -11.37 7.92
CA ARG A 30 -12.16 -10.32 8.70
C ARG A 30 -12.33 -9.04 7.91
N LEU A 31 -11.29 -8.60 7.19
CA LEU A 31 -11.36 -7.43 6.31
C LEU A 31 -12.40 -7.62 5.19
N ALA A 32 -12.51 -8.82 4.63
CA ALA A 32 -13.50 -9.11 3.59
C ALA A 32 -14.94 -8.98 4.08
N ALA A 33 -15.21 -9.26 5.36
CA ALA A 33 -16.52 -9.06 5.98
C ALA A 33 -16.79 -7.57 6.29
N LEU A 34 -15.75 -6.79 6.64
CA LEU A 34 -15.87 -5.38 7.01
C LEU A 34 -15.90 -4.44 5.80
N LEU A 35 -15.02 -4.64 4.82
CA LEU A 35 -14.86 -3.75 3.68
C LEU A 35 -15.96 -3.95 2.62
N SER A 36 -17.20 -3.69 3.02
CA SER A 36 -18.34 -3.68 2.10
C SER A 36 -18.17 -2.59 1.02
N VAL A 37 -18.62 -2.89 -0.21
CA VAL A 37 -18.43 -2.01 -1.36
C VAL A 37 -19.71 -1.23 -1.65
N SER A 38 -19.60 0.09 -1.76
CA SER A 38 -20.68 0.91 -2.32
C SER A 38 -20.74 0.76 -3.83
N ARG A 39 -21.97 0.75 -4.39
CA ARG A 39 -22.14 0.85 -5.85
C ARG A 39 -21.39 2.07 -6.37
N PRO A 40 -20.70 1.98 -7.52
CA PRO A 40 -19.96 3.10 -8.08
C PRO A 40 -20.92 4.28 -8.32
N GLY A 41 -20.96 5.22 -7.39
CA GLY A 41 -21.66 6.48 -7.54
C GLY A 41 -20.76 7.47 -8.26
N LEU A 42 -21.31 8.24 -9.20
CA LEU A 42 -20.60 9.34 -9.89
C LEU A 42 -20.26 10.49 -8.90
N ARG A 43 -19.37 10.25 -7.94
CA ARG A 43 -18.81 11.34 -7.14
C ARG A 43 -17.76 12.06 -7.98
N ARG A 44 -18.17 13.21 -8.59
CA ARG A 44 -17.25 14.14 -9.27
C ARG A 44 -16.20 14.63 -8.27
N GLY A 45 -14.91 14.55 -8.63
CA GLY A 45 -13.80 15.13 -7.85
C GLY A 45 -12.75 14.15 -7.29
N LEU A 46 -13.08 12.86 -7.09
CA LEU A 46 -12.15 11.90 -6.47
C LEU A 46 -11.15 11.23 -7.44
N GLY A 47 -11.25 11.54 -8.75
CA GLY A 47 -10.43 10.84 -9.75
C GLY A 47 -8.92 11.12 -9.70
N ARG A 48 -8.52 12.26 -9.11
CA ARG A 48 -7.11 12.66 -8.98
C ARG A 48 -6.62 12.67 -7.53
N ALA A 49 -7.45 12.22 -6.58
CA ALA A 49 -7.10 12.27 -5.15
C ALA A 49 -5.81 11.50 -4.85
N HIS A 50 -5.65 10.29 -5.43
CA HIS A 50 -4.45 9.49 -5.29
C HIS A 50 -3.20 10.16 -5.87
N LEU A 51 -3.31 10.86 -7.01
CA LEU A 51 -2.18 11.61 -7.61
C LEU A 51 -1.80 12.82 -6.77
N HIS A 52 -2.76 13.51 -6.16
CA HIS A 52 -2.48 14.59 -5.21
C HIS A 52 -1.80 14.07 -3.95
N GLN A 53 -2.26 12.94 -3.42
CA GLN A 53 -1.66 12.25 -2.28
C GLN A 53 -0.23 11.83 -2.63
N LEU A 54 -0.02 11.11 -3.74
CA LEU A 54 1.29 10.69 -4.23
C LEU A 54 2.26 11.88 -4.38
N ASN A 55 1.81 12.95 -5.03
CA ASN A 55 2.64 14.16 -5.19
C ASN A 55 2.95 14.83 -3.84
N GLY A 56 2.03 14.76 -2.88
CA GLY A 56 2.25 15.22 -1.51
C GLY A 56 3.34 14.40 -0.81
N HIS A 57 3.25 13.07 -0.87
CA HIS A 57 4.25 12.17 -0.30
C HIS A 57 5.62 12.37 -0.93
N MET A 58 5.70 12.46 -2.25
CA MET A 58 6.97 12.65 -2.95
C MET A 58 7.63 14.00 -2.64
N ARG A 59 6.82 15.07 -2.47
CA ARG A 59 7.36 16.37 -2.03
C ARG A 59 7.92 16.31 -0.61
N ALA A 60 7.21 15.61 0.30
CA ALA A 60 7.68 15.43 1.68
C ALA A 60 8.96 14.58 1.71
N LEU A 61 8.96 13.42 1.06
CA LEU A 61 10.12 12.53 0.99
C LEU A 61 11.36 13.19 0.37
N ARG A 62 11.18 14.02 -0.67
CA ARG A 62 12.30 14.79 -1.26
C ARG A 62 12.88 15.83 -0.30
N ARG A 63 12.02 16.52 0.48
CA ARG A 63 12.52 17.47 1.49
C ARG A 63 13.30 16.75 2.58
N ILE A 64 12.81 15.60 3.03
CA ILE A 64 13.50 14.75 4.01
C ILE A 64 14.82 14.26 3.44
N TYR A 65 14.83 13.75 2.20
CA TYR A 65 16.04 13.33 1.49
C TYR A 65 17.11 14.43 1.47
N VAL A 66 16.75 15.64 1.07
CA VAL A 66 17.70 16.77 1.00
C VAL A 66 18.25 17.09 2.40
N ALA A 67 17.37 17.17 3.41
CA ALA A 67 17.78 17.45 4.77
C ALA A 67 18.72 16.39 5.36
N LEU A 68 18.46 15.10 5.08
CA LEU A 68 19.33 14.00 5.51
C LEU A 68 20.66 13.98 4.73
N ALA A 69 20.64 14.30 3.44
CA ALA A 69 21.86 14.35 2.62
C ALA A 69 22.82 15.49 3.05
N GLU A 70 22.28 16.59 3.54
CA GLU A 70 23.09 17.68 4.13
C GLU A 70 23.82 17.21 5.40
N ASP A 71 23.17 16.42 6.25
CA ASP A 71 23.78 15.88 7.49
C ASP A 71 24.83 14.80 7.18
N ALA A 72 24.67 14.02 6.12
CA ALA A 72 25.58 12.94 5.72
C ALA A 72 27.03 13.40 5.54
N THR A 73 27.25 14.69 5.27
CA THR A 73 28.58 15.27 5.10
C THR A 73 29.23 15.64 6.45
N GLN A 74 28.50 15.64 7.54
CA GLN A 74 28.97 16.21 8.82
C GLN A 74 29.07 15.19 9.97
N GLU A 75 28.28 14.11 9.96
CA GLU A 75 28.20 13.19 11.09
C GLU A 75 27.73 11.76 10.73
N ALA A 76 27.90 10.82 11.70
CA ALA A 76 27.34 9.48 11.60
C ALA A 76 25.80 9.50 11.50
N MET A 77 25.29 9.06 10.37
CA MET A 77 23.88 8.99 10.07
C MET A 77 23.22 7.75 10.72
N SER A 78 21.91 7.81 10.94
CA SER A 78 21.19 6.60 11.35
C SER A 78 21.11 5.60 10.19
N PRO A 79 21.22 4.29 10.45
CA PRO A 79 21.14 3.28 9.38
C PRO A 79 19.83 3.33 8.57
N ALA A 80 18.71 3.73 9.19
CA ALA A 80 17.45 3.93 8.47
C ALA A 80 17.50 5.11 7.48
N ALA A 81 18.23 6.19 7.82
CA ALA A 81 18.43 7.32 6.93
C ALA A 81 19.34 6.95 5.75
N GLU A 82 20.42 6.20 5.99
CA GLU A 82 21.29 5.66 4.93
C GLU A 82 20.48 4.82 3.94
N TRP A 83 19.66 3.89 4.44
CA TRP A 83 18.77 3.08 3.60
C TRP A 83 17.87 3.93 2.69
N LEU A 84 17.27 5.00 3.22
CA LEU A 84 16.43 5.89 2.43
C LEU A 84 17.23 6.64 1.37
N LEU A 85 18.41 7.17 1.72
CA LEU A 85 19.27 7.92 0.79
C LEU A 85 19.76 7.04 -0.35
N ASP A 86 20.33 5.88 -0.05
CA ASP A 86 20.91 4.97 -1.04
C ASP A 86 19.87 4.44 -2.03
N ASN A 87 18.63 4.25 -1.56
CA ASN A 87 17.57 3.64 -2.34
C ASN A 87 16.49 4.63 -2.81
N PHE A 88 16.71 5.94 -2.71
CA PHE A 88 15.71 6.94 -3.10
C PHE A 88 15.34 6.87 -4.59
N HIS A 89 16.22 6.33 -5.44
CA HIS A 89 15.94 6.07 -6.84
C HIS A 89 14.80 5.05 -7.03
N ILE A 90 14.68 4.02 -6.17
CA ILE A 90 13.59 3.03 -6.16
C ILE A 90 12.26 3.70 -5.79
N VAL A 91 12.28 4.56 -4.76
CA VAL A 91 11.13 5.36 -4.33
C VAL A 91 10.61 6.24 -5.48
N SER A 92 11.55 6.90 -6.18
CA SER A 92 11.22 7.77 -7.32
C SER A 92 10.70 6.99 -8.53
N ALA A 93 11.23 5.78 -8.78
CA ALA A 93 10.75 4.90 -9.84
C ALA A 93 9.32 4.42 -9.55
N ALA A 94 9.05 3.94 -8.33
CA ALA A 94 7.72 3.51 -7.92
C ALA A 94 6.66 4.62 -8.10
N ALA A 95 7.01 5.87 -7.78
CA ALA A 95 6.11 7.00 -8.00
C ALA A 95 5.81 7.25 -9.49
N ARG A 96 6.79 7.09 -10.38
CA ARG A 96 6.58 7.20 -11.84
C ARG A 96 5.68 6.09 -12.36
N ASP A 97 5.90 4.86 -11.91
CA ASP A 97 5.08 3.70 -12.28
C ASP A 97 3.61 3.91 -11.90
N ILE A 98 3.33 4.40 -10.67
CA ILE A 98 1.95 4.69 -10.24
C ILE A 98 1.30 5.74 -11.15
N HIS A 99 2.02 6.78 -11.56
CA HIS A 99 1.50 7.78 -12.48
C HIS A 99 1.12 7.19 -13.84
N HIS A 100 1.91 6.24 -14.35
CA HIS A 100 1.69 5.58 -15.62
C HIS A 100 0.57 4.54 -15.54
N ASP A 101 0.61 3.65 -14.54
CA ASP A 101 -0.20 2.44 -14.48
C ASP A 101 -1.58 2.68 -13.84
N LEU A 102 -1.71 3.75 -13.04
CA LEU A 102 -2.95 4.08 -12.34
C LEU A 102 -3.53 5.45 -12.76
N PRO A 103 -3.94 5.62 -14.02
CA PRO A 103 -4.50 6.89 -14.47
C PRO A 103 -5.81 7.23 -13.76
N ALA A 104 -6.11 8.53 -13.63
CA ALA A 104 -7.27 9.03 -12.91
C ALA A 104 -8.63 8.45 -13.39
N SER A 105 -8.73 8.12 -14.67
CA SER A 105 -9.92 7.50 -15.27
C SER A 105 -10.13 6.06 -14.79
N PHE A 106 -9.07 5.30 -14.60
CA PHE A 106 -9.10 3.94 -14.09
C PHE A 106 -9.38 3.94 -12.58
N PHE A 107 -8.65 4.75 -11.80
CA PHE A 107 -8.83 4.89 -10.36
C PHE A 107 -10.26 5.25 -9.94
N ARG A 108 -10.95 6.07 -10.75
CA ARG A 108 -12.36 6.44 -10.48
C ARG A 108 -13.33 5.27 -10.56
N ARG A 109 -13.01 4.26 -11.38
CA ARG A 109 -13.89 3.10 -11.61
C ARG A 109 -13.71 2.00 -10.56
N LEU A 110 -12.64 2.06 -9.77
CA LEU A 110 -12.38 1.07 -8.72
C LEU A 110 -13.50 1.09 -7.67
N PRO A 111 -13.94 -0.09 -7.21
CA PRO A 111 -14.87 -0.23 -6.10
C PRO A 111 -14.35 0.47 -4.84
N ARG A 112 -15.27 1.13 -4.13
CA ARG A 112 -14.91 1.91 -2.94
C ARG A 112 -15.59 1.36 -1.70
N VAL A 113 -14.91 1.45 -0.59
CA VAL A 113 -15.45 1.07 0.71
C VAL A 113 -16.66 1.95 1.04
N ALA A 114 -17.74 1.33 1.51
CA ALA A 114 -19.02 1.99 1.76
C ALA A 114 -19.07 2.73 3.09
N ALA A 115 -18.46 2.18 4.11
CA ALA A 115 -18.54 2.61 5.50
C ALA A 115 -17.17 2.53 6.19
N ASP A 116 -17.12 2.85 7.47
CA ASP A 116 -15.97 2.82 8.36
C ASP A 116 -14.89 3.87 8.03
N GLU A 117 -13.73 3.69 8.63
CA GLU A 117 -12.59 4.61 8.49
C GLU A 117 -12.08 4.74 7.05
N PHE A 118 -12.26 3.69 6.23
CA PHE A 118 -11.90 3.67 4.81
C PHE A 118 -13.01 4.16 3.89
N ALA A 119 -14.10 4.75 4.40
CA ALA A 119 -15.23 5.17 3.58
C ALA A 119 -14.81 6.08 2.41
N GLY A 120 -15.15 5.66 1.18
CA GLY A 120 -14.81 6.37 -0.05
C GLY A 120 -13.41 6.08 -0.61
N VAL A 121 -12.58 5.33 0.09
CA VAL A 121 -11.27 4.84 -0.39
C VAL A 121 -11.49 3.65 -1.33
N PRO A 122 -10.70 3.49 -2.42
CA PRO A 122 -10.73 2.26 -3.20
C PRO A 122 -10.42 1.05 -2.31
N ARG A 123 -11.28 0.03 -2.37
CA ARG A 123 -11.16 -1.16 -1.52
C ARG A 123 -9.78 -1.82 -1.66
N ILE A 124 -9.27 -1.92 -2.87
CA ILE A 124 -7.97 -2.51 -3.14
C ILE A 124 -6.81 -1.72 -2.49
N TYR A 125 -6.95 -0.39 -2.36
CA TYR A 125 -5.94 0.43 -1.66
C TYR A 125 -6.04 0.27 -0.15
N ALA A 126 -7.25 0.18 0.41
CA ALA A 126 -7.43 -0.13 1.82
C ALA A 126 -6.80 -1.50 2.18
N LEU A 127 -6.99 -2.51 1.31
CA LEU A 127 -6.36 -3.83 1.46
C LEU A 127 -4.83 -3.75 1.43
N ALA A 128 -4.27 -2.90 0.56
CA ALA A 128 -2.82 -2.71 0.48
C ALA A 128 -2.25 -2.10 1.77
N LEU A 129 -2.93 -1.10 2.34
CA LEU A 129 -2.54 -0.48 3.61
C LEU A 129 -2.55 -1.51 4.75
N GLU A 130 -3.62 -2.31 4.85
CA GLU A 130 -3.77 -3.34 5.88
C GLU A 130 -2.73 -4.45 5.77
N LEU A 131 -2.45 -4.93 4.55
CA LEU A 131 -1.42 -5.94 4.32
C LEU A 131 -0.04 -5.43 4.74
N ILE A 132 0.33 -4.21 4.35
CA ILE A 132 1.65 -3.64 4.66
C ILE A 132 1.78 -3.40 6.16
N GLY A 133 0.73 -2.87 6.81
CA GLY A 133 0.70 -2.66 8.26
C GLY A 133 0.86 -3.97 9.05
N SER A 134 0.11 -5.01 8.67
CA SER A 134 0.13 -6.33 9.33
C SER A 134 1.36 -7.19 8.99
N SER A 135 2.19 -6.73 8.05
CA SER A 135 3.42 -7.40 7.62
C SER A 135 4.69 -6.65 8.02
N ALA A 136 4.62 -5.63 8.87
CA ALA A 136 5.74 -4.75 9.22
C ALA A 136 6.50 -4.24 7.97
N GLY A 137 5.78 -3.97 6.89
CA GLY A 137 6.33 -3.55 5.60
C GLY A 137 6.99 -4.65 4.77
N ARG A 138 7.09 -5.89 5.27
CA ARG A 138 7.75 -7.01 4.58
C ARG A 138 6.74 -7.78 3.72
N LEU A 139 6.92 -7.72 2.41
CA LEU A 139 6.13 -8.49 1.45
C LEU A 139 6.98 -9.60 0.81
N ASP A 140 6.33 -10.71 0.49
CA ASP A 140 6.84 -11.81 -0.32
C ASP A 140 5.69 -12.42 -1.15
N ALA A 141 6.02 -13.27 -2.11
CA ALA A 141 5.05 -13.90 -3.01
C ALA A 141 3.96 -14.67 -2.25
N GLN A 142 4.35 -15.41 -1.21
CA GLN A 142 3.44 -16.23 -0.43
C GLN A 142 2.44 -15.36 0.34
N ARG A 143 2.89 -14.29 1.01
CA ARG A 143 2.03 -13.33 1.72
C ARG A 143 1.03 -12.66 0.78
N LEU A 144 1.49 -12.20 -0.39
CA LEU A 144 0.63 -11.59 -1.38
C LEU A 144 -0.48 -12.54 -1.84
N GLN A 145 -0.11 -13.77 -2.21
CA GLN A 145 -1.05 -14.77 -2.71
C GLN A 145 -2.04 -15.23 -1.63
N ARG A 146 -1.54 -15.62 -0.46
CA ARG A 146 -2.38 -16.13 0.64
C ARG A 146 -3.35 -15.07 1.15
N PHE A 147 -2.92 -13.81 1.28
CA PHE A 147 -3.79 -12.71 1.70
C PHE A 147 -4.94 -12.46 0.73
N ILE A 148 -4.65 -12.33 -0.57
CA ILE A 148 -5.68 -12.10 -1.59
C ILE A 148 -6.62 -13.30 -1.72
N THR A 149 -6.11 -14.53 -1.70
CA THR A 149 -6.93 -15.74 -1.77
C THR A 149 -7.86 -15.85 -0.55
N ALA A 150 -7.35 -15.61 0.66
CA ALA A 150 -8.15 -15.61 1.87
C ALA A 150 -9.24 -14.52 1.85
N PHE A 151 -8.92 -13.32 1.39
CA PHE A 151 -9.91 -12.24 1.21
C PHE A 151 -11.01 -12.66 0.22
N GLN A 152 -10.63 -13.19 -0.93
CA GLN A 152 -11.56 -13.56 -1.99
C GLN A 152 -12.44 -14.77 -1.65
N SER A 153 -12.08 -15.57 -0.65
CA SER A 153 -12.95 -16.65 -0.15
C SER A 153 -14.28 -16.13 0.42
N ILE A 154 -14.35 -14.85 0.79
CA ILE A 154 -15.55 -14.19 1.35
C ILE A 154 -16.06 -13.10 0.38
N SER A 155 -15.18 -12.26 -0.15
CA SER A 155 -15.54 -11.10 -0.97
C SER A 155 -14.72 -11.06 -2.25
N PRO A 156 -15.28 -11.48 -3.41
CA PRO A 156 -14.57 -11.47 -4.68
C PRO A 156 -14.07 -10.09 -5.07
N LEU A 157 -12.83 -10.02 -5.55
CA LEU A 157 -12.25 -8.84 -6.17
C LEU A 157 -12.61 -8.79 -7.65
N THR A 158 -12.79 -7.59 -8.17
CA THR A 158 -12.98 -7.38 -9.60
C THR A 158 -11.66 -7.51 -10.35
N ILE A 159 -11.71 -7.79 -11.65
CA ILE A 159 -10.54 -7.79 -12.54
C ILE A 159 -9.77 -6.48 -12.44
N GLY A 160 -10.50 -5.35 -12.44
CA GLY A 160 -9.88 -4.02 -12.30
C GLY A 160 -9.18 -3.81 -10.95
N GLU A 161 -9.68 -4.39 -9.84
CA GLU A 161 -8.99 -4.34 -8.55
C GLU A 161 -7.69 -5.16 -8.58
N LEU A 162 -7.72 -6.37 -9.13
CA LEU A 162 -6.52 -7.20 -9.27
C LEU A 162 -5.45 -6.54 -10.14
N TRP A 163 -5.84 -5.87 -11.25
CA TRP A 163 -4.92 -5.08 -12.07
C TRP A 163 -4.38 -3.83 -11.37
N ALA A 164 -5.16 -3.23 -10.47
CA ALA A 164 -4.71 -2.09 -9.68
C ALA A 164 -3.80 -2.49 -8.50
N TRP A 165 -3.75 -3.80 -8.15
CA TRP A 165 -3.06 -4.28 -6.95
C TRP A 165 -1.58 -3.86 -6.86
N PRO A 166 -0.74 -4.03 -7.90
CA PRO A 166 0.66 -3.60 -7.87
C PRO A 166 0.81 -2.11 -7.56
N SER A 167 0.02 -1.27 -8.23
CA SER A 167 0.06 0.18 -8.02
C SER A 167 -0.51 0.60 -6.67
N ALA A 168 -1.52 -0.11 -6.15
CA ALA A 168 -2.07 0.11 -4.82
C ALA A 168 -1.04 -0.22 -3.73
N LEU A 169 -0.30 -1.33 -3.88
CA LEU A 169 0.81 -1.70 -3.00
C LEU A 169 1.93 -0.66 -3.03
N LYS A 170 2.37 -0.22 -4.21
CA LYS A 170 3.39 0.83 -4.34
C LYS A 170 2.94 2.12 -3.64
N LEU A 171 1.69 2.55 -3.85
CA LEU A 171 1.15 3.76 -3.21
C LEU A 171 1.11 3.64 -1.69
N ALA A 172 0.67 2.50 -1.17
CA ALA A 172 0.62 2.23 0.26
C ALA A 172 2.03 2.16 0.88
N LEU A 173 3.00 1.53 0.20
CA LEU A 173 4.41 1.53 0.63
C LEU A 173 4.99 2.95 0.68
N LEU A 174 4.67 3.81 -0.30
CA LEU A 174 5.11 5.21 -0.28
C LEU A 174 4.48 6.02 0.85
N ASP A 175 3.24 5.69 1.23
CA ASP A 175 2.57 6.29 2.39
C ASP A 175 3.29 5.92 3.69
N HIS A 176 3.62 4.65 3.87
CA HIS A 176 4.38 4.17 5.02
C HIS A 176 5.82 4.72 5.05
N LEU A 177 6.50 4.77 3.90
CA LEU A 177 7.83 5.40 3.79
C LEU A 177 7.80 6.88 4.17
N ARG A 178 6.76 7.60 3.77
CA ARG A 178 6.59 8.99 4.17
C ARG A 178 6.43 9.12 5.69
N ALA A 179 5.61 8.26 6.32
CA ALA A 179 5.45 8.27 7.77
C ALA A 179 6.77 7.97 8.51
N ARG A 180 7.57 7.01 8.03
CA ARG A 180 8.91 6.75 8.59
C ARG A 180 9.87 7.90 8.33
N GLY A 181 9.80 8.53 7.16
CA GLY A 181 10.56 9.73 6.86
C GLY A 181 10.26 10.89 7.83
N ASP A 182 9.01 11.08 8.21
CA ASP A 182 8.61 12.08 9.21
C ASP A 182 9.26 11.78 10.58
N VAL A 183 9.38 10.51 10.97
CA VAL A 183 10.08 10.08 12.20
C VAL A 183 11.58 10.41 12.10
N LEU A 184 12.24 10.12 10.98
CA LEU A 184 13.64 10.48 10.75
C LEU A 184 13.87 11.99 10.83
N ALA A 185 12.97 12.77 10.23
CA ALA A 185 13.03 14.23 10.29
C ALA A 185 12.85 14.75 11.72
N SER A 186 11.96 14.17 12.52
CA SER A 186 11.78 14.51 13.94
C SER A 186 13.03 14.19 14.76
N THR A 187 13.60 12.99 14.59
CA THR A 187 14.85 12.58 15.25
C THR A 187 16.00 13.55 14.90
N ARG A 188 16.09 13.97 13.63
CA ARG A 188 17.05 15.00 13.21
C ARG A 188 16.87 16.31 13.98
N LEU A 189 15.62 16.79 14.10
CA LEU A 189 15.34 18.02 14.85
C LEU A 189 15.73 17.91 16.32
N HIS A 190 15.52 16.76 16.95
CA HIS A 190 15.95 16.50 18.34
C HIS A 190 17.48 16.55 18.47
N ARG A 191 18.22 15.99 17.52
CA ARG A 191 19.68 16.05 17.49
C ARG A 191 20.19 17.49 17.34
N LEU A 192 19.63 18.25 16.41
CA LEU A 192 19.97 19.68 16.24
C LEU A 192 19.61 20.52 17.47
N ALA A 193 18.56 20.18 18.18
CA ALA A 193 18.22 20.84 19.44
C ALA A 193 19.25 20.52 20.53
N ALA A 194 19.72 19.28 20.62
CA ALA A 194 20.79 18.89 21.52
C ALA A 194 22.10 19.65 21.23
N ASP A 195 22.49 19.74 19.94
CA ASP A 195 23.71 20.42 19.53
C ASP A 195 23.68 21.92 19.89
N ARG A 196 22.53 22.58 19.67
CA ARG A 196 22.34 23.98 20.08
C ARG A 196 22.42 24.17 21.60
N LEU A 197 21.83 23.21 22.35
CA LEU A 197 21.90 23.26 23.80
C LEU A 197 23.32 23.12 24.31
N VAL A 198 24.09 22.19 23.76
CA VAL A 198 25.52 22.01 24.07
C VAL A 198 26.30 23.30 23.78
N ALA A 199 26.16 23.90 22.58
CA ALA A 199 26.82 25.13 22.22
C ALA A 199 26.49 26.31 23.20
N THR A 200 25.26 26.34 23.72
CA THR A 200 24.85 27.32 24.73
C THR A 200 25.53 27.07 26.06
N LEU A 201 25.64 25.82 26.49
CA LEU A 201 26.30 25.42 27.74
C LEU A 201 27.82 25.62 27.71
N GLU A 202 28.46 25.51 26.54
CA GLU A 202 29.88 25.81 26.34
C GLU A 202 30.18 27.32 26.54
N THR A 203 29.27 28.16 26.09
CA THR A 203 29.48 29.63 26.14
C THR A 203 29.02 30.27 27.42
N SER A 204 28.14 29.65 28.18
CA SER A 204 27.59 30.16 29.44
C SER A 204 27.43 29.07 30.47
N ALA A 205 27.76 29.38 31.75
CA ALA A 205 27.51 28.46 32.85
C ALA A 205 26.01 28.31 33.19
N ALA A 206 25.14 28.53 32.23
CA ALA A 206 23.69 28.55 32.42
C ALA A 206 23.15 27.14 32.75
N ARG A 207 22.05 27.11 33.51
CA ARG A 207 21.22 25.92 33.67
C ARG A 207 20.27 25.82 32.47
N VAL A 208 19.91 24.59 32.08
CA VAL A 208 18.78 24.33 31.18
C VAL A 208 17.52 24.73 31.95
N HIS A 209 16.91 25.86 31.56
CA HIS A 209 15.76 26.43 32.30
C HIS A 209 14.47 25.65 32.06
N GLU A 210 14.29 25.07 30.85
CA GLU A 210 13.08 24.32 30.50
C GLU A 210 13.45 23.07 29.67
N TRP A 211 13.07 21.92 30.20
CA TRP A 211 13.07 20.68 29.44
C TRP A 211 11.73 20.49 28.71
N PRO A 212 11.69 19.91 27.52
CA PRO A 212 10.43 19.55 26.89
C PRO A 212 9.55 18.69 27.80
N ALA A 213 8.23 18.78 27.64
CA ALA A 213 7.30 17.98 28.43
C ALA A 213 7.61 16.47 28.33
N GLU A 214 7.97 16.02 27.14
CA GLU A 214 8.58 14.72 26.88
C GLU A 214 10.04 14.94 26.43
N VAL A 215 10.99 14.24 27.03
CA VAL A 215 12.41 14.32 26.66
C VAL A 215 12.69 13.18 25.67
N PRO A 216 12.84 13.47 24.37
CA PRO A 216 13.06 12.42 23.39
C PRO A 216 14.36 11.66 23.63
N HIS A 217 14.35 10.33 23.49
CA HIS A 217 15.53 9.49 23.71
C HIS A 217 16.70 9.88 22.79
N SER A 218 16.40 10.29 21.54
CA SER A 218 17.39 10.79 20.59
C SER A 218 18.08 12.09 21.03
N LEU A 219 17.37 12.97 21.75
CA LEU A 219 17.93 14.16 22.35
C LEU A 219 18.84 13.81 23.50
N VAL A 220 18.41 12.92 24.40
CA VAL A 220 19.20 12.42 25.54
C VAL A 220 20.52 11.82 25.05
N THR A 221 20.44 10.88 24.13
CA THR A 221 21.61 10.17 23.60
C THR A 221 22.60 11.14 22.94
N ARG A 222 22.10 12.12 22.21
CA ARG A 222 22.94 13.15 21.57
C ARG A 222 23.64 14.05 22.58
N LEU A 223 22.92 14.51 23.61
CA LEU A 223 23.49 15.29 24.71
C LEU A 223 24.62 14.55 25.42
N LEU A 224 24.43 13.25 25.69
CA LEU A 224 25.44 12.41 26.33
C LEU A 224 26.68 12.20 25.43
N GLN A 225 26.50 12.09 24.12
CA GLN A 225 27.63 12.01 23.18
C GLN A 225 28.52 13.26 23.25
N HIS A 226 27.90 14.44 23.32
CA HIS A 226 28.59 15.72 23.40
C HIS A 226 29.09 16.07 24.83
N ALA A 227 28.49 15.49 25.87
CA ALA A 227 28.89 15.75 27.26
C ALA A 227 30.36 15.54 27.48
N ARG A 228 30.98 14.56 26.77
CA ARG A 228 32.43 14.29 26.85
C ARG A 228 33.30 15.48 26.41
N ALA A 229 32.81 16.32 25.53
CA ALA A 229 33.52 17.50 25.03
C ALA A 229 33.39 18.69 26.01
N LEU A 230 32.41 18.71 26.90
CA LEU A 230 32.09 19.83 27.81
C LEU A 230 33.00 19.91 29.07
N GLY A 231 33.97 18.97 29.26
CA GLY A 231 34.85 18.97 30.43
C GLY A 231 34.08 19.02 31.77
N THR A 232 34.30 20.07 32.57
CA THR A 232 33.59 20.26 33.86
C THR A 232 32.09 20.48 33.72
N GLY A 233 31.63 20.94 32.56
CA GLY A 233 30.20 21.10 32.23
C GLY A 233 29.48 19.75 32.08
N ALA A 234 30.20 18.67 31.78
CA ALA A 234 29.64 17.33 31.56
C ALA A 234 28.89 16.81 32.79
N THR A 235 29.48 16.94 33.97
CA THR A 235 28.88 16.48 35.25
C THR A 235 27.59 17.23 35.53
N ARG A 236 27.58 18.56 35.30
CA ARG A 236 26.40 19.37 35.49
C ARG A 236 25.27 19.04 34.54
N LEU A 237 25.59 18.85 33.25
CA LEU A 237 24.60 18.43 32.25
C LEU A 237 24.01 17.05 32.59
N HIS A 238 24.86 16.13 33.03
CA HIS A 238 24.44 14.77 33.41
C HIS A 238 23.45 14.83 34.57
N GLN A 239 23.78 15.59 35.66
CA GLN A 239 22.89 15.75 36.79
C GLN A 239 21.55 16.41 36.42
N GLN A 240 21.55 17.47 35.62
CA GLN A 240 20.31 18.10 35.16
C GLN A 240 19.46 17.18 34.28
N LEU A 241 20.10 16.32 33.49
CA LEU A 241 19.42 15.34 32.66
C LEU A 241 18.81 14.23 33.51
N GLU A 242 19.56 13.72 34.52
CA GLU A 242 19.01 12.78 35.50
C GLU A 242 17.78 13.36 36.22
N GLU A 243 17.90 14.57 36.81
CA GLU A 243 16.79 15.23 37.47
C GLU A 243 15.56 15.36 36.53
N ALA A 244 15.81 15.71 35.27
CA ALA A 244 14.73 15.87 34.28
C ALA A 244 14.06 14.53 33.88
N LEU A 245 14.78 13.46 33.82
CA LEU A 245 14.27 12.11 33.50
C LEU A 245 13.59 11.47 34.71
N GLU A 246 14.20 11.57 35.91
CA GLU A 246 13.62 11.07 37.16
C GLU A 246 12.25 11.73 37.48
N ALA A 247 12.10 13.04 37.24
CA ALA A 247 10.84 13.72 37.34
C ALA A 247 9.72 13.15 36.44
N ARG A 248 10.09 12.32 35.46
CA ARG A 248 9.21 11.62 34.49
C ARG A 248 9.17 10.11 34.70
N GLY A 249 9.83 9.60 35.77
CA GLY A 249 9.92 8.17 36.05
C GLY A 249 10.78 7.38 35.07
N GLN A 250 11.78 8.04 34.46
CA GLN A 250 12.72 7.44 33.49
C GLN A 250 14.15 7.55 34.01
N THR A 251 15.05 6.67 33.49
CA THR A 251 16.48 6.75 33.72
C THR A 251 17.23 7.06 32.44
N ILE A 252 18.50 7.45 32.55
CA ILE A 252 19.40 7.63 31.41
C ILE A 252 19.58 6.30 30.66
N GLU A 253 19.70 5.18 31.38
CA GLU A 253 19.82 3.85 30.81
C GLU A 253 18.59 3.44 30.00
N ASP A 254 17.39 3.78 30.50
CA ASP A 254 16.14 3.52 29.78
C ASP A 254 16.08 4.33 28.49
N ALA A 255 16.50 5.59 28.51
CA ALA A 255 16.55 6.44 27.33
C ALA A 255 17.55 5.92 26.28
N ILE A 256 18.75 5.49 26.69
CA ILE A 256 19.76 4.90 25.77
C ILE A 256 19.23 3.60 25.17
N ARG A 257 18.67 2.72 25.99
CA ARG A 257 18.11 1.45 25.54
C ARG A 257 16.94 1.66 24.60
N GLY A 258 16.04 2.58 24.94
CA GLY A 258 14.90 2.96 24.12
C GLY A 258 15.30 3.50 22.76
N GLU A 259 16.32 4.38 22.70
CA GLU A 259 16.86 4.89 21.43
C GLU A 259 17.46 3.78 20.57
N ALA A 260 18.25 2.88 21.17
CA ALA A 260 18.85 1.77 20.44
C ALA A 260 17.79 0.81 19.85
N GLN A 261 16.76 0.50 20.64
CA GLN A 261 15.62 -0.31 20.17
C GLN A 261 14.84 0.39 19.06
N HIS A 262 14.58 1.69 19.21
CA HIS A 262 13.89 2.49 18.21
C HIS A 262 14.66 2.54 16.89
N GLN A 263 15.98 2.80 16.94
CA GLN A 263 16.83 2.83 15.74
C GLN A 263 16.87 1.46 15.02
N ALA A 264 16.96 0.36 15.76
CA ALA A 264 16.93 -0.98 15.18
C ALA A 264 15.58 -1.29 14.51
N ALA A 265 14.47 -0.91 15.14
CA ALA A 265 13.12 -1.09 14.57
C ALA A 265 12.90 -0.24 13.31
N GLU A 266 13.34 1.03 13.33
CA GLU A 266 13.25 1.92 12.16
C GLU A 266 14.10 1.43 11.00
N GLN A 267 15.32 0.93 11.26
CA GLN A 267 16.18 0.33 10.25
C GLN A 267 15.51 -0.88 9.59
N ALA A 268 14.99 -1.81 10.41
CA ALA A 268 14.32 -3.01 9.91
C ALA A 268 13.08 -2.64 9.07
N THR A 269 12.26 -1.72 9.55
CA THR A 269 11.06 -1.26 8.84
C THR A 269 11.42 -0.58 7.52
N MET A 270 12.40 0.31 7.50
CA MET A 270 12.87 0.99 6.29
C MET A 270 13.39 -0.01 5.26
N ALA A 271 14.20 -0.98 5.69
CA ALA A 271 14.72 -2.04 4.84
C ALA A 271 13.59 -2.91 4.25
N ASN A 272 12.59 -3.27 5.05
CA ASN A 272 11.42 -4.03 4.61
C ASN A 272 10.59 -3.27 3.55
N LEU A 273 10.30 -1.99 3.79
CA LEU A 273 9.51 -1.16 2.88
C LEU A 273 10.21 -1.00 1.51
N ILE A 274 11.52 -0.71 1.52
CA ILE A 274 12.31 -0.54 0.29
C ILE A 274 12.49 -1.90 -0.41
N GLY A 275 12.76 -2.97 0.33
CA GLY A 275 12.83 -4.32 -0.19
C GLY A 275 11.52 -4.75 -0.87
N SER A 276 10.37 -4.40 -0.26
CA SER A 276 9.04 -4.66 -0.82
C SER A 276 8.76 -3.85 -2.09
N LEU A 277 9.19 -2.57 -2.17
CA LEU A 277 9.11 -1.80 -3.40
C LEU A 277 9.93 -2.44 -4.54
N ARG A 278 11.13 -2.96 -4.22
CA ARG A 278 11.97 -3.66 -5.20
C ARG A 278 11.30 -4.95 -5.67
N LEU A 279 10.77 -5.75 -4.73
CA LEU A 279 10.03 -6.97 -5.06
C LEU A 279 8.89 -6.66 -6.03
N ILE A 280 8.00 -5.71 -5.71
CA ILE A 280 6.83 -5.38 -6.53
C ILE A 280 7.22 -4.92 -7.93
N SER A 281 8.39 -4.29 -8.09
CA SER A 281 8.86 -3.81 -9.38
C SER A 281 9.40 -4.91 -10.30
N THR A 282 9.79 -6.07 -9.75
CA THR A 282 10.36 -7.20 -10.50
C THR A 282 9.45 -8.43 -10.52
N PHE A 283 8.29 -8.35 -9.86
CA PHE A 283 7.37 -9.47 -9.69
C PHE A 283 6.60 -9.79 -10.97
N ASP A 284 6.39 -11.07 -11.27
CA ASP A 284 5.53 -11.48 -12.40
C ASP A 284 4.05 -11.34 -12.03
N TRP A 285 3.51 -10.16 -12.34
CA TRP A 285 2.11 -9.84 -12.06
C TRP A 285 1.13 -10.58 -12.98
N SER A 286 1.57 -11.08 -14.12
CA SER A 286 0.71 -11.85 -15.04
C SER A 286 0.43 -13.23 -14.46
N GLU A 287 1.47 -13.91 -14.00
CA GLU A 287 1.35 -15.21 -13.33
C GLU A 287 0.56 -15.08 -12.01
N PHE A 288 0.87 -14.06 -11.21
CA PHE A 288 0.14 -13.78 -9.98
C PHE A 288 -1.36 -13.56 -10.25
N PHE A 289 -1.70 -12.71 -11.22
CA PHE A 289 -3.09 -12.45 -11.58
C PHE A 289 -3.83 -13.75 -11.92
N GLU A 290 -3.23 -14.60 -12.73
CA GLU A 290 -3.85 -15.88 -13.12
C GLU A 290 -4.00 -16.84 -11.94
N SER A 291 -3.08 -16.82 -10.97
CA SER A 291 -3.13 -17.68 -9.79
C SER A 291 -4.22 -17.28 -8.78
N VAL A 292 -4.63 -16.01 -8.76
CA VAL A 292 -5.61 -15.50 -7.77
C VAL A 292 -6.96 -15.10 -8.37
N SER A 293 -7.10 -14.97 -9.69
CA SER A 293 -8.32 -14.49 -10.34
C SER A 293 -9.41 -15.55 -10.36
N LEU A 294 -10.49 -15.34 -9.60
CA LEU A 294 -11.66 -16.24 -9.63
C LEU A 294 -12.35 -16.28 -11.00
N VAL A 295 -12.31 -15.18 -11.75
CA VAL A 295 -12.83 -15.15 -13.13
C VAL A 295 -12.00 -16.03 -14.05
N GLU A 296 -10.67 -16.00 -13.91
CA GLU A 296 -9.75 -16.86 -14.65
C GLU A 296 -10.02 -18.34 -14.34
N GLU A 297 -10.12 -18.69 -13.05
CA GLU A 297 -10.44 -20.05 -12.59
C GLU A 297 -11.73 -20.57 -13.23
N VAL A 298 -12.77 -19.74 -13.33
CA VAL A 298 -14.03 -20.12 -13.96
C VAL A 298 -13.88 -20.29 -15.47
N LEU A 299 -13.19 -19.37 -16.16
CA LEU A 299 -13.00 -19.45 -17.61
C LEU A 299 -12.12 -20.65 -18.03
N GLN A 300 -11.20 -21.08 -17.16
CA GLN A 300 -10.41 -22.32 -17.37
C GLN A 300 -11.29 -23.59 -17.46
N ARG A 301 -12.53 -23.54 -16.94
CA ARG A 301 -13.50 -24.65 -17.06
C ARG A 301 -14.22 -24.67 -18.41
N ASP A 302 -13.69 -24.00 -19.44
CA ASP A 302 -14.19 -24.02 -20.82
C ASP A 302 -14.36 -25.46 -21.35
N PRO A 303 -15.58 -25.91 -21.70
CA PRO A 303 -15.83 -27.30 -22.07
C PRO A 303 -15.06 -27.76 -23.33
N ALA A 304 -14.79 -26.85 -24.25
CA ALA A 304 -13.99 -27.12 -25.45
C ALA A 304 -12.49 -27.23 -25.15
N GLY A 305 -12.05 -26.87 -23.92
CA GLY A 305 -10.64 -26.91 -23.52
C GLY A 305 -9.72 -25.97 -24.30
N VAL A 306 -10.29 -25.02 -25.04
CA VAL A 306 -9.53 -24.08 -25.89
C VAL A 306 -8.97 -22.95 -25.09
N TYR A 307 -9.73 -22.42 -24.12
CA TYR A 307 -9.33 -21.28 -23.30
C TYR A 307 -8.01 -21.51 -22.56
N GLY A 308 -7.86 -22.65 -21.89
CA GLY A 308 -6.65 -23.01 -21.14
C GLY A 308 -5.37 -23.14 -21.98
N ARG A 309 -5.51 -23.32 -23.30
CA ARG A 309 -4.38 -23.41 -24.22
C ARG A 309 -3.96 -22.10 -24.86
N MET A 310 -4.69 -21.01 -24.56
CA MET A 310 -4.39 -19.68 -25.07
C MET A 310 -3.26 -19.01 -24.30
N ASP A 311 -2.53 -18.12 -24.98
CA ASP A 311 -1.59 -17.22 -24.34
C ASP A 311 -2.30 -16.20 -23.43
N PHE A 312 -1.54 -15.59 -22.53
CA PHE A 312 -2.06 -14.62 -21.55
C PHE A 312 -2.86 -13.48 -22.20
N ARG A 313 -2.35 -12.92 -23.30
CA ARG A 313 -2.97 -11.77 -23.99
C ARG A 313 -4.32 -12.16 -24.63
N SER A 314 -4.41 -13.35 -25.16
CA SER A 314 -5.65 -13.90 -25.71
C SER A 314 -6.69 -14.10 -24.59
N ARG A 315 -6.30 -14.71 -23.48
CA ARG A 315 -7.18 -14.88 -22.31
C ARG A 315 -7.64 -13.54 -21.73
N ASP A 316 -6.77 -12.54 -21.75
CA ASP A 316 -7.09 -11.21 -21.25
C ASP A 316 -8.23 -10.52 -22.03
N ARG A 317 -8.34 -10.75 -23.32
CA ARG A 317 -9.48 -10.28 -24.12
C ARG A 317 -10.82 -10.84 -23.63
N TYR A 318 -10.84 -12.07 -23.16
CA TYR A 318 -12.05 -12.71 -22.62
C TYR A 318 -12.40 -12.13 -21.25
N ARG A 319 -11.40 -11.97 -20.39
CA ARG A 319 -11.54 -11.32 -19.08
C ARG A 319 -12.07 -9.90 -19.23
N HIS A 320 -11.53 -9.14 -20.17
CA HIS A 320 -12.00 -7.80 -20.49
C HIS A 320 -13.45 -7.79 -20.99
N ALA A 321 -13.87 -8.78 -21.79
CA ALA A 321 -15.26 -8.91 -22.23
C ALA A 321 -16.21 -9.17 -21.05
N VAL A 322 -15.80 -9.95 -20.05
CA VAL A 322 -16.58 -10.13 -18.79
C VAL A 322 -16.68 -8.80 -18.03
N GLU A 323 -15.59 -8.04 -17.92
CA GLU A 323 -15.60 -6.72 -17.26
C GLU A 323 -16.53 -5.73 -17.99
N GLU A 324 -16.47 -5.69 -19.33
CA GLU A 324 -17.35 -4.83 -20.13
C GLU A 324 -18.84 -5.13 -19.93
N LEU A 325 -19.19 -6.39 -19.69
CA LEU A 325 -20.57 -6.82 -19.47
C LEU A 325 -21.03 -6.50 -18.03
N ALA A 326 -20.15 -6.55 -17.06
CA ALA A 326 -20.47 -6.40 -15.65
C ALA A 326 -21.00 -4.99 -15.31
N VAL A 327 -20.37 -3.95 -15.86
CA VAL A 327 -20.70 -2.56 -15.52
C VAL A 327 -22.16 -2.18 -15.91
N PRO A 328 -22.64 -2.46 -17.15
CA PRO A 328 -24.00 -2.09 -17.55
C PRO A 328 -25.08 -3.04 -17.03
N THR A 329 -24.74 -4.29 -16.69
CA THR A 329 -25.71 -5.25 -16.14
C THR A 329 -25.91 -5.08 -14.64
N GLY A 330 -24.91 -4.53 -13.94
CA GLY A 330 -24.85 -4.49 -12.49
C GLY A 330 -24.64 -5.88 -11.85
N GLU A 331 -24.37 -6.91 -12.66
CA GLU A 331 -24.00 -8.26 -12.19
C GLU A 331 -22.51 -8.36 -11.85
N GLY A 332 -22.18 -9.23 -10.90
CA GLY A 332 -20.78 -9.49 -10.57
C GLY A 332 -20.04 -10.21 -11.73
N GLN A 333 -18.77 -9.86 -11.92
CA GLN A 333 -17.93 -10.43 -12.98
C GLN A 333 -17.83 -11.96 -12.89
N LEU A 334 -17.72 -12.52 -11.69
CA LEU A 334 -17.71 -13.96 -11.44
C LEU A 334 -18.98 -14.63 -11.93
N LEU A 335 -20.16 -14.07 -11.65
CA LEU A 335 -21.44 -14.59 -12.09
C LEU A 335 -21.57 -14.59 -13.62
N LEU A 336 -21.10 -13.52 -14.27
CA LEU A 336 -21.10 -13.45 -15.74
C LEU A 336 -20.17 -14.47 -16.38
N ALA A 337 -19.00 -14.71 -15.80
CA ALA A 337 -18.09 -15.77 -16.22
C ALA A 337 -18.76 -17.15 -16.08
N LEU A 338 -19.39 -17.44 -14.94
CA LEU A 338 -20.13 -18.69 -14.71
C LEU A 338 -21.27 -18.88 -15.73
N LYS A 339 -22.06 -17.83 -15.99
CA LYS A 339 -23.14 -17.90 -17.02
C LYS A 339 -22.59 -18.15 -18.41
N SER A 340 -21.42 -17.60 -18.75
CA SER A 340 -20.81 -17.82 -20.08
C SER A 340 -20.31 -19.26 -20.26
N VAL A 341 -19.66 -19.81 -19.23
CA VAL A 341 -19.19 -21.21 -19.22
C VAL A 341 -20.38 -22.18 -19.24
N GLU A 342 -21.43 -21.90 -18.47
CA GLU A 342 -22.63 -22.75 -18.45
C GLU A 342 -23.33 -22.81 -19.84
N ARG A 343 -23.36 -21.69 -20.57
CA ARG A 343 -23.85 -21.70 -21.96
C ARG A 343 -22.99 -22.50 -22.91
N ALA A 344 -21.68 -22.39 -22.78
CA ALA A 344 -20.75 -23.21 -23.55
C ALA A 344 -20.94 -24.70 -23.23
N ARG A 345 -21.15 -25.05 -21.96
CA ARG A 345 -21.44 -26.41 -21.50
C ARG A 345 -22.72 -26.95 -22.11
N GLN A 346 -23.80 -26.19 -22.09
CA GLN A 346 -25.08 -26.57 -22.71
C GLN A 346 -24.98 -26.79 -24.21
N ALA A 347 -24.15 -26.01 -24.90
CA ALA A 347 -23.87 -26.21 -26.33
C ALA A 347 -23.01 -27.45 -26.55
N HIS A 348 -21.97 -27.66 -25.74
CA HIS A 348 -21.07 -28.81 -25.81
C HIS A 348 -21.81 -30.15 -25.62
N VAL A 349 -22.79 -30.23 -24.72
CA VAL A 349 -23.63 -31.42 -24.51
C VAL A 349 -24.47 -31.75 -25.73
N ARG A 350 -24.88 -30.74 -26.53
CA ARG A 350 -25.68 -30.94 -27.75
C ARG A 350 -24.81 -31.32 -28.93
N ASP A 351 -23.69 -30.65 -29.08
CA ASP A 351 -22.71 -30.86 -30.15
C ASP A 351 -21.33 -30.39 -29.65
N PRO A 352 -20.43 -31.36 -29.30
CA PRO A 352 -19.09 -31.03 -28.79
C PRO A 352 -18.23 -30.24 -29.79
N ASP A 353 -18.46 -30.37 -31.08
CA ASP A 353 -17.68 -29.72 -32.13
C ASP A 353 -18.26 -28.34 -32.53
N ALA A 354 -19.43 -27.98 -31.98
CA ALA A 354 -20.04 -26.70 -32.25
C ALA A 354 -19.17 -25.55 -31.76
N ARG A 355 -19.04 -24.47 -32.52
CA ARG A 355 -18.35 -23.25 -32.09
C ARG A 355 -18.91 -22.69 -30.79
N ALA A 356 -20.20 -22.93 -30.50
CA ALA A 356 -20.89 -22.52 -29.29
C ALA A 356 -20.45 -23.33 -28.05
N ALA A 357 -19.76 -24.45 -28.20
CA ALA A 357 -19.19 -25.22 -27.12
C ALA A 357 -18.00 -24.54 -26.44
N HIS A 358 -17.41 -23.52 -27.09
CA HIS A 358 -16.34 -22.72 -26.55
C HIS A 358 -16.85 -21.41 -25.93
N VAL A 359 -16.37 -21.06 -24.73
CA VAL A 359 -16.77 -19.85 -23.98
C VAL A 359 -16.58 -18.56 -24.79
N GLY A 360 -15.55 -18.50 -25.63
CA GLY A 360 -15.26 -17.35 -26.49
C GLY A 360 -16.35 -17.02 -27.50
N TYR A 361 -17.11 -18.00 -27.96
CA TYR A 361 -18.26 -17.75 -28.83
C TYR A 361 -19.28 -16.81 -28.17
N HIS A 362 -19.50 -16.97 -26.87
CA HIS A 362 -20.44 -16.19 -26.09
C HIS A 362 -19.89 -14.84 -25.62
N LEU A 363 -18.60 -14.74 -25.36
CA LEU A 363 -17.97 -13.52 -24.83
C LEU A 363 -17.52 -12.53 -25.90
N ILE A 364 -16.92 -13.02 -27.00
CA ILE A 364 -16.32 -12.18 -28.05
C ILE A 364 -16.72 -12.58 -29.46
N GLY A 365 -17.32 -13.76 -29.64
CA GLY A 365 -17.71 -14.33 -30.93
C GLY A 365 -19.15 -14.04 -31.35
N GLY A 366 -19.68 -14.81 -32.30
CA GLY A 366 -21.01 -14.66 -32.88
C GLY A 366 -22.17 -14.76 -31.89
N GLY A 367 -22.00 -15.47 -30.81
CA GLY A 367 -23.00 -15.64 -29.74
C GLY A 367 -23.10 -14.44 -28.76
N ARG A 368 -22.17 -13.47 -28.83
CA ARG A 368 -22.10 -12.36 -27.87
C ARG A 368 -23.42 -11.57 -27.77
N ARG A 369 -24.05 -11.25 -28.88
CA ARG A 369 -25.34 -10.53 -28.88
C ARG A 369 -26.45 -11.30 -28.17
N GLN A 370 -26.47 -12.61 -28.31
CA GLN A 370 -27.44 -13.48 -27.64
C GLN A 370 -27.15 -13.54 -26.14
N PHE A 371 -25.87 -13.63 -25.77
CA PHE A 371 -25.45 -13.61 -24.38
C PHE A 371 -25.79 -12.27 -23.71
N GLU A 372 -25.51 -11.13 -24.34
CA GLU A 372 -25.86 -9.79 -23.88
C GLU A 372 -27.37 -9.65 -23.57
N ARG A 373 -28.23 -10.18 -24.45
CA ARG A 373 -29.68 -10.19 -24.20
C ARG A 373 -30.07 -11.02 -22.98
N SER A 374 -29.43 -12.14 -22.79
CA SER A 374 -29.77 -13.04 -21.69
C SER A 374 -29.35 -12.55 -20.32
N VAL A 375 -28.34 -11.67 -20.25
CA VAL A 375 -27.89 -11.00 -19.03
C VAL A 375 -28.45 -9.59 -18.89
N ALA A 376 -29.49 -9.26 -19.69
CA ALA A 376 -30.14 -7.95 -19.71
C ALA A 376 -29.17 -6.76 -19.90
N TRP A 377 -28.09 -6.97 -20.66
CA TRP A 377 -27.07 -5.95 -20.91
C TRP A 377 -27.65 -4.77 -21.69
N ARG A 378 -27.41 -3.56 -21.19
CA ARG A 378 -27.86 -2.31 -21.83
C ARG A 378 -26.66 -1.46 -22.23
N PRO A 379 -26.41 -1.25 -23.55
CA PRO A 379 -25.28 -0.45 -23.98
C PRO A 379 -25.37 0.98 -23.48
N THR A 380 -24.27 1.53 -22.99
CA THR A 380 -24.13 2.95 -22.72
C THR A 380 -24.19 3.75 -24.03
N THR A 381 -24.50 5.05 -23.97
CA THR A 381 -24.54 5.94 -25.16
C THR A 381 -23.24 5.89 -25.95
N LYS A 382 -22.08 5.83 -25.28
CA LYS A 382 -20.75 5.71 -25.90
C LYS A 382 -20.54 4.36 -26.61
N GLN A 383 -21.07 3.28 -26.06
CA GLN A 383 -21.00 1.94 -26.67
C GLN A 383 -21.95 1.80 -27.86
N ARG A 384 -23.12 2.47 -27.82
CA ARG A 384 -24.02 2.56 -28.98
C ARG A 384 -23.34 3.27 -30.15
N ALA A 385 -22.70 4.41 -29.90
CA ALA A 385 -21.99 5.17 -30.93
C ALA A 385 -20.79 4.44 -31.56
N ARG A 386 -20.15 3.50 -30.85
CA ARG A 386 -19.06 2.68 -31.40
C ARG A 386 -19.52 1.46 -32.21
N ARG A 387 -20.82 1.13 -32.16
CA ARG A 387 -21.42 -0.02 -32.87
C ARG A 387 -22.17 0.40 -34.13
N LEU A 388 -22.35 1.70 -34.35
CA LEU A 388 -22.81 2.34 -35.58
C LEU A 388 -21.62 2.66 -36.47
#